data_6e62a8723d6451ce73e8ac5927c63388
#
_entry.id   6e62a8723d6451ce73e8ac5927c63388
#
_cell.length_a   1.000
_cell.length_b   1.000
_cell.length_c   1.000
_cell.angle_alpha   90.00
_cell.angle_beta   90.00
_cell.angle_gamma   90.00
#
_symmetry.space_group_name_H-M   'P 1'
#
loop_
_entity.id
_entity.type
_entity.pdbx_description
1 polymer ?
#
loop_
_entity_poly.entity_id
_entity_poly.type
_entity_poly.pdbx_seq_one_letter_code
_entity_poly.pdbx_strand_id
1 'polypeptide(L)'
;MQRFDVWFTGSMQVTLTLTFLAACGCDQVGSVVDDVKSTVTETAQPSTAPSAQAAPAVPTPPPQATLPPTPEELLAEFRSLPPQQITDAALARVTSRPEAASAITELQLFHEQITRTGLGYLAAMENLNSLTLRNSTLLPEDLSVLGQARSLKVLGIGSTRTNDVVVGNLTTLSNLESLDLSNTAISAAAGASLSRFTNLQVLNLASTPIDDSTIAAISALPIKDLNLSQTRISNASLATIRQFRSLESLQVPFCGITGAGFQGYGGSGLKVLNVGETAFGLEGFINIKGMKSLENLNVYRSGLVEHVKANVFRTFPNLKILNAGNNALTNAGMDVFFKGHKSLEELHLVGNKGISDQGLAALIAVKTLRVLDVHDTGCSANGATALKAKLPDCRIITSDGIF
;
A
#
# COMPACT_ATOMS: atom_id res chain seq x y z
N MET A 1 -14.23 9.60 1.63
CA MET A 1 -12.78 9.46 1.92
C MET A 1 -12.66 8.43 3.04
N GLN A 2 -12.60 7.16 2.72
CA GLN A 2 -12.49 6.09 3.71
C GLN A 2 -11.05 5.55 3.67
N ARG A 3 -10.36 5.67 4.81
CA ARG A 3 -9.07 5.03 5.04
C ARG A 3 -9.33 3.58 5.41
N PHE A 4 -8.91 2.66 4.57
CA PHE A 4 -8.73 1.27 4.96
C PHE A 4 -7.27 1.08 5.35
N ASP A 5 -7.01 1.06 6.65
CA ASP A 5 -5.70 0.68 7.17
C ASP A 5 -5.59 -0.84 7.10
N VAL A 6 -4.84 -1.34 6.13
CA VAL A 6 -4.46 -2.75 6.09
C VAL A 6 -3.30 -2.94 7.05
N TRP A 7 -3.56 -3.54 8.20
CA TRP A 7 -2.55 -3.88 9.21
C TRP A 7 -1.75 -5.09 8.73
N PHE A 8 -0.47 -4.88 8.49
CA PHE A 8 0.50 -5.97 8.36
C PHE A 8 0.93 -6.40 9.77
N THR A 9 0.58 -7.63 10.16
CA THR A 9 1.09 -8.24 11.40
C THR A 9 2.44 -8.88 11.13
N GLY A 10 3.48 -8.14 11.37
CA GLY A 10 4.88 -8.60 11.30
C GLY A 10 5.79 -7.39 11.30
N SER A 11 6.43 -7.10 12.41
CA SER A 11 7.34 -6.02 12.80
C SER A 11 8.02 -5.21 11.67
N MET A 12 7.21 -4.54 10.82
CA MET A 12 7.62 -3.39 10.00
C MET A 12 6.36 -2.65 9.57
N GLN A 13 6.09 -1.51 10.21
CA GLN A 13 5.02 -0.61 9.78
C GLN A 13 5.45 0.08 8.48
N VAL A 14 4.98 -0.44 7.34
CA VAL A 14 4.98 0.31 6.08
C VAL A 14 3.57 0.81 5.85
N THR A 15 3.33 2.08 6.11
CA THR A 15 2.04 2.72 5.85
C THR A 15 1.86 2.91 4.34
N LEU A 16 1.21 1.96 3.69
CA LEU A 16 0.81 2.10 2.27
C LEU A 16 -0.54 2.82 2.23
N THR A 17 -0.52 4.10 1.92
CA THR A 17 -1.73 4.88 1.65
C THR A 17 -2.15 4.66 0.19
N LEU A 18 -3.08 3.75 -0.07
CA LEU A 18 -3.71 3.61 -1.39
C LEU A 18 -4.78 4.70 -1.57
N THR A 19 -4.48 5.67 -2.43
CA THR A 19 -5.46 6.66 -2.90
C THR A 19 -6.20 6.07 -4.10
N PHE A 20 -7.45 5.64 -3.93
CA PHE A 20 -8.34 5.34 -5.06
C PHE A 20 -8.89 6.64 -5.62
N LEU A 21 -8.48 7.02 -6.82
CA LEU A 21 -9.25 7.94 -7.67
C LEU A 21 -10.34 7.14 -8.38
N ALA A 22 -11.58 7.33 -7.94
CA ALA A 22 -12.74 6.95 -8.72
C ALA A 22 -12.88 7.97 -9.88
N ALA A 23 -12.64 7.51 -11.09
CA ALA A 23 -13.02 8.25 -12.29
C ALA A 23 -14.52 8.15 -12.46
N CYS A 24 -15.26 9.22 -12.11
CA CYS A 24 -16.57 9.50 -12.63
C CYS A 24 -16.46 10.73 -13.51
N GLY A 25 -16.63 10.54 -14.81
CA GLY A 25 -16.73 11.64 -15.76
C GLY A 25 -18.03 12.42 -15.55
N CYS A 26 -17.92 13.72 -15.64
CA CYS A 26 -18.95 14.60 -16.17
C CYS A 26 -18.28 15.87 -16.69
N ASP A 27 -18.56 16.11 -17.95
CA ASP A 27 -18.22 17.29 -18.72
C ASP A 27 -18.89 18.56 -18.21
N GLN A 28 -18.27 19.62 -18.62
CA GLN A 28 -18.80 20.96 -18.92
C GLN A 28 -18.54 22.10 -17.94
N VAL A 29 -17.94 23.04 -18.53
CA VAL A 29 -18.15 24.46 -18.81
C VAL A 29 -17.40 25.42 -17.89
N GLY A 30 -16.56 26.22 -18.47
CA GLY A 30 -16.78 27.62 -18.67
C GLY A 30 -15.51 28.45 -18.46
N SER A 31 -15.03 28.95 -19.56
CA SER A 31 -14.04 30.02 -19.64
C SER A 31 -14.56 31.32 -19.04
N VAL A 32 -13.75 32.00 -18.25
CA VAL A 32 -13.81 33.46 -18.13
C VAL A 32 -12.37 33.97 -18.15
N VAL A 33 -12.05 34.57 -19.26
CA VAL A 33 -10.93 35.49 -19.47
C VAL A 33 -11.48 36.88 -19.21
N ASP A 34 -10.79 37.69 -18.40
CA ASP A 34 -10.78 39.14 -18.50
C ASP A 34 -9.60 39.68 -17.69
N ASP A 35 -8.57 40.07 -18.38
CA ASP A 35 -8.15 41.45 -18.67
C ASP A 35 -8.22 42.44 -17.50
N VAL A 36 -7.08 42.91 -17.02
CA VAL A 36 -6.86 44.32 -16.73
C VAL A 36 -5.43 44.70 -17.10
N LYS A 37 -5.36 45.59 -18.08
CA LYS A 37 -4.18 46.30 -18.56
C LYS A 37 -3.62 47.31 -17.57
N SER A 38 -2.32 47.39 -17.62
CA SER A 38 -1.43 48.59 -17.59
C SER A 38 -1.97 49.93 -17.08
N THR A 39 -1.18 50.56 -16.21
CA THR A 39 -0.82 51.98 -16.42
C THR A 39 0.58 52.27 -15.86
N VAL A 40 1.45 52.66 -16.75
CA VAL A 40 2.72 53.34 -16.52
C VAL A 40 2.46 54.82 -16.39
N THR A 41 3.09 55.52 -15.46
CA THR A 41 3.48 56.94 -15.56
C THR A 41 4.61 57.23 -14.57
N GLU A 42 5.59 57.50 -15.01
CA GLU A 42 6.75 58.38 -15.27
C GLU A 42 6.78 59.66 -14.41
N THR A 43 8.01 60.01 -14.07
CA THR A 43 8.65 61.29 -13.73
C THR A 43 8.66 61.78 -12.30
N ALA A 44 9.82 61.94 -11.71
CA ALA A 44 10.61 63.17 -11.65
C ALA A 44 11.88 63.03 -10.80
N GLN A 45 12.97 63.51 -11.36
CA GLN A 45 14.26 63.84 -10.71
C GLN A 45 14.23 65.26 -10.11
N PRO A 46 15.39 65.77 -9.57
CA PRO A 46 16.11 65.42 -8.32
C PRO A 46 16.18 66.64 -7.37
N SER A 47 16.52 66.42 -6.13
CA SER A 47 16.91 67.51 -5.23
C SER A 47 18.25 67.20 -4.59
N THR A 48 19.17 68.13 -4.85
CA THR A 48 20.55 68.18 -4.37
C THR A 48 20.66 68.62 -2.89
N ALA A 49 21.65 68.05 -2.21
CA ALA A 49 22.60 68.53 -1.20
C ALA A 49 22.36 68.13 0.25
N PRO A 50 23.34 68.26 1.13
CA PRO A 50 24.77 68.39 0.95
C PRO A 50 25.58 67.30 1.71
N SER A 51 26.84 67.21 1.30
CA SER A 51 27.92 66.42 1.86
C SER A 51 28.07 66.53 3.39
N ALA A 52 27.92 65.40 4.10
CA ALA A 52 28.46 65.23 5.43
C ALA A 52 29.71 64.34 5.37
N GLN A 53 30.79 64.86 5.97
CA GLN A 53 32.10 64.22 6.03
C GLN A 53 32.02 62.81 6.60
N ALA A 54 32.62 61.89 5.84
CA ALA A 54 32.81 60.51 6.23
C ALA A 54 33.72 60.40 7.46
N ALA A 55 33.22 59.81 8.52
CA ALA A 55 34.08 59.33 9.62
C ALA A 55 34.94 58.15 9.10
N PRO A 56 36.16 57.94 9.63
CA PRO A 56 37.03 56.87 9.17
C PRO A 56 36.37 55.51 9.40
N ALA A 57 36.27 54.72 8.32
CA ALA A 57 35.73 53.38 8.35
C ALA A 57 36.60 52.51 9.28
N VAL A 58 35.95 51.98 10.33
CA VAL A 58 36.51 50.89 11.13
C VAL A 58 36.69 49.71 10.19
N PRO A 59 37.87 49.07 10.09
CA PRO A 59 38.07 47.92 9.22
C PRO A 59 37.11 46.82 9.73
N THR A 60 36.20 46.43 8.87
CA THR A 60 35.39 45.23 9.09
C THR A 60 36.34 44.04 9.23
N PRO A 61 36.24 43.21 10.28
CA PRO A 61 37.05 42.02 10.40
C PRO A 61 36.79 41.14 9.17
N PRO A 62 37.80 40.45 8.65
CA PRO A 62 37.64 39.55 7.53
C PRO A 62 36.55 38.54 7.89
N PRO A 63 35.69 38.13 6.93
CA PRO A 63 34.69 37.13 7.20
C PRO A 63 35.38 35.89 7.78
N GLN A 64 34.98 35.50 9.00
CA GLN A 64 35.48 34.30 9.62
C GLN A 64 35.14 33.13 8.66
N ALA A 65 36.18 32.46 8.18
CA ALA A 65 36.01 31.26 7.40
C ALA A 65 35.19 30.26 8.27
N THR A 66 33.93 30.12 7.95
CA THR A 66 33.10 29.10 8.60
C THR A 66 33.74 27.74 8.37
N LEU A 67 34.07 27.03 9.45
CA LEU A 67 34.57 25.66 9.36
C LEU A 67 33.57 24.83 8.55
N PRO A 68 34.05 23.89 7.73
CA PRO A 68 33.15 22.99 7.03
C PRO A 68 32.29 22.23 8.06
N PRO A 69 30.98 22.00 7.75
CA PRO A 69 30.08 21.36 8.71
C PRO A 69 30.57 19.95 9.08
N THR A 70 30.35 19.57 10.33
CA THR A 70 30.66 18.24 10.84
C THR A 70 29.70 17.20 10.26
N PRO A 71 30.03 15.89 10.27
CA PRO A 71 29.12 14.83 9.87
C PRO A 71 27.78 14.86 10.63
N GLU A 72 27.82 15.17 11.93
CA GLU A 72 26.64 15.26 12.80
C GLU A 72 25.73 16.43 12.39
N GLU A 73 26.33 17.58 12.07
CA GLU A 73 25.58 18.75 11.61
C GLU A 73 24.90 18.48 10.27
N LEU A 74 25.63 17.85 9.31
CA LEU A 74 25.07 17.47 8.02
C LEU A 74 23.95 16.46 8.15
N LEU A 75 24.09 15.47 9.01
CA LEU A 75 23.08 14.47 9.26
C LEU A 75 21.84 15.06 9.94
N ALA A 76 22.03 15.96 10.91
CA ALA A 76 20.93 16.66 11.59
C ALA A 76 20.15 17.55 10.60
N GLU A 77 20.86 18.29 9.76
CA GLU A 77 20.26 19.09 8.69
C GLU A 77 19.45 18.20 7.74
N PHE A 78 20.05 17.12 7.25
CA PHE A 78 19.39 16.20 6.31
C PHE A 78 18.13 15.58 6.91
N ARG A 79 18.19 15.12 8.18
CA ARG A 79 17.06 14.51 8.88
C ARG A 79 15.92 15.51 9.20
N SER A 80 16.23 16.80 9.23
CA SER A 80 15.22 17.84 9.43
C SER A 80 14.40 18.12 8.15
N LEU A 81 14.88 17.68 6.98
CA LEU A 81 14.17 17.88 5.72
C LEU A 81 12.96 16.94 5.64
N PRO A 82 11.76 17.48 5.35
CA PRO A 82 10.65 16.61 4.97
C PRO A 82 10.97 15.90 3.66
N PRO A 83 10.47 14.68 3.42
CA PRO A 83 10.80 13.89 2.23
C PRO A 83 10.61 14.62 0.90
N GLN A 84 9.64 15.56 0.82
CA GLN A 84 9.37 16.37 -0.38
C GLN A 84 10.43 17.45 -0.66
N GLN A 85 11.32 17.71 0.28
CA GLN A 85 12.39 18.70 0.15
C GLN A 85 13.78 18.06 -0.01
N ILE A 86 13.87 16.74 -0.03
CA ILE A 86 15.11 16.03 -0.31
C ILE A 86 15.41 16.16 -1.81
N THR A 87 16.51 16.83 -2.14
CA THR A 87 16.96 17.10 -3.50
C THR A 87 18.27 16.39 -3.79
N ASP A 88 18.70 16.38 -5.06
CA ASP A 88 20.04 15.92 -5.44
C ASP A 88 21.15 16.65 -4.67
N ALA A 89 20.98 17.97 -4.45
CA ALA A 89 21.94 18.75 -3.69
C ALA A 89 21.99 18.34 -2.20
N ALA A 90 20.86 18.04 -1.59
CA ALA A 90 20.81 17.54 -0.22
C ALA A 90 21.49 16.17 -0.09
N LEU A 91 21.23 15.26 -1.05
CA LEU A 91 21.91 13.96 -1.12
C LEU A 91 23.44 14.13 -1.32
N ALA A 92 23.87 14.96 -2.27
CA ALA A 92 25.28 15.25 -2.50
C ALA A 92 25.96 15.78 -1.22
N ARG A 93 25.27 16.68 -0.50
CA ARG A 93 25.80 17.29 0.70
C ARG A 93 25.99 16.29 1.84
N VAL A 94 24.98 15.47 2.14
CA VAL A 94 25.07 14.48 3.22
C VAL A 94 26.07 13.37 2.87
N THR A 95 26.17 12.96 1.59
CA THR A 95 27.12 11.94 1.15
C THR A 95 28.55 12.46 0.96
N SER A 96 28.78 13.77 1.08
CA SER A 96 30.14 14.33 1.10
C SER A 96 30.96 13.90 2.33
N ARG A 97 30.29 13.38 3.37
CA ARG A 97 30.91 12.82 4.57
C ARG A 97 30.46 11.37 4.75
N PRO A 98 31.36 10.38 4.65
CA PRO A 98 31.04 8.97 4.75
C PRO A 98 30.34 8.60 6.06
N GLU A 99 30.71 9.25 7.18
CA GLU A 99 30.11 9.02 8.49
C GLU A 99 28.64 9.45 8.53
N ALA A 100 28.32 10.59 7.90
CA ALA A 100 26.93 11.06 7.79
C ALA A 100 26.12 10.17 6.83
N ALA A 101 26.70 9.79 5.69
CA ALA A 101 26.07 8.90 4.70
C ALA A 101 25.73 7.54 5.30
N SER A 102 26.68 6.91 6.02
CA SER A 102 26.48 5.59 6.64
C SER A 102 25.52 5.57 7.83
N ALA A 103 25.19 6.72 8.39
CA ALA A 103 24.16 6.84 9.43
C ALA A 103 22.72 6.86 8.87
N ILE A 104 22.55 6.88 7.53
CA ILE A 104 21.23 6.84 6.88
C ILE A 104 20.88 5.38 6.58
N THR A 105 19.81 4.89 7.21
CA THR A 105 19.34 3.51 7.07
C THR A 105 18.04 3.40 6.28
N GLU A 106 17.24 4.47 6.24
CA GLU A 106 15.95 4.51 5.56
C GLU A 106 15.81 5.84 4.81
N LEU A 107 15.20 5.81 3.63
CA LEU A 107 15.02 6.99 2.79
C LEU A 107 13.73 6.92 1.99
N GLN A 108 12.99 8.03 1.99
CA GLN A 108 11.83 8.25 1.12
C GLN A 108 12.12 9.41 0.18
N LEU A 109 12.00 9.20 -1.12
CA LEU A 109 12.28 10.18 -2.15
C LEU A 109 11.03 10.47 -2.97
N PHE A 110 10.81 11.74 -3.31
CA PHE A 110 9.74 12.21 -4.16
C PHE A 110 10.32 12.66 -5.52
N HIS A 111 9.60 12.36 -6.59
CA HIS A 111 10.09 12.41 -7.97
C HIS A 111 10.59 13.77 -8.46
N GLU A 112 9.90 14.85 -8.08
CA GLU A 112 10.19 16.20 -8.64
C GLU A 112 11.54 16.75 -8.23
N GLN A 113 12.14 16.20 -7.19
CA GLN A 113 13.35 16.72 -6.57
C GLN A 113 14.58 15.83 -6.79
N ILE A 114 14.39 14.64 -7.34
CA ILE A 114 15.45 13.64 -7.51
C ILE A 114 15.63 13.30 -8.98
N THR A 115 16.89 13.34 -9.44
CA THR A 115 17.31 12.90 -10.77
C THR A 115 18.18 11.64 -10.69
N ARG A 116 18.64 11.17 -11.86
CA ARG A 116 19.66 10.10 -11.95
C ARG A 116 20.90 10.40 -11.09
N THR A 117 21.31 11.66 -11.03
CA THR A 117 22.48 12.09 -10.24
C THR A 117 22.24 11.84 -8.75
N GLY A 118 21.09 12.25 -8.23
CA GLY A 118 20.70 12.00 -6.84
C GLY A 118 20.66 10.52 -6.50
N LEU A 119 20.08 9.69 -7.39
CA LEU A 119 20.07 8.23 -7.19
C LEU A 119 21.49 7.65 -7.16
N GLY A 120 22.44 8.24 -7.89
CA GLY A 120 23.85 7.81 -7.87
C GLY A 120 24.51 7.96 -6.49
N TYR A 121 24.10 8.94 -5.68
CA TYR A 121 24.62 9.13 -4.32
C TYR A 121 24.22 8.04 -3.34
N LEU A 122 23.15 7.28 -3.63
CA LEU A 122 22.68 6.20 -2.75
C LEU A 122 23.73 5.08 -2.58
N ALA A 123 24.59 4.90 -3.56
CA ALA A 123 25.67 3.91 -3.50
C ALA A 123 26.69 4.19 -2.37
N ALA A 124 26.81 5.45 -1.93
CA ALA A 124 27.68 5.85 -0.83
C ALA A 124 27.03 5.63 0.56
N MET A 125 25.74 5.32 0.61
CA MET A 125 25.01 5.06 1.84
C MET A 125 25.08 3.57 2.18
N GLU A 126 26.21 3.11 2.71
CA GLU A 126 26.52 1.68 2.91
C GLU A 126 25.54 0.94 3.81
N ASN A 127 24.83 1.66 4.70
CA ASN A 127 23.84 1.08 5.62
C ASN A 127 22.39 1.35 5.20
N LEU A 128 22.15 1.92 4.00
CA LEU A 128 20.80 2.15 3.50
C LEU A 128 20.12 0.82 3.21
N ASN A 129 19.20 0.42 4.08
CA ASN A 129 18.47 -0.85 3.95
C ASN A 129 17.04 -0.70 3.44
N SER A 130 16.44 0.51 3.51
CA SER A 130 15.08 0.78 3.04
C SER A 130 15.04 2.03 2.16
N LEU A 131 14.52 1.88 0.93
CA LEU A 131 14.31 2.97 -0.02
C LEU A 131 12.90 2.91 -0.60
N THR A 132 12.19 4.03 -0.56
CA THR A 132 10.91 4.19 -1.27
C THR A 132 10.96 5.40 -2.20
N LEU A 133 10.69 5.16 -3.49
CA LEU A 133 10.41 6.20 -4.49
C LEU A 133 8.91 6.24 -4.78
N ARG A 134 8.29 7.41 -4.70
CA ARG A 134 6.85 7.58 -4.96
C ARG A 134 6.62 8.54 -6.11
N ASN A 135 5.70 8.16 -7.02
CA ASN A 135 5.30 8.99 -8.16
C ASN A 135 6.50 9.51 -8.97
N SER A 136 7.51 8.68 -9.18
CA SER A 136 8.74 9.08 -9.88
C SER A 136 8.49 9.29 -11.37
N THR A 137 8.95 10.41 -11.90
CA THR A 137 9.00 10.69 -13.36
C THR A 137 10.32 10.25 -13.99
N LEU A 138 11.23 9.69 -13.19
CA LEU A 138 12.51 9.14 -13.64
C LEU A 138 12.31 8.14 -14.78
N LEU A 139 13.17 8.19 -15.77
CA LEU A 139 13.14 7.24 -16.88
C LEU A 139 13.68 5.86 -16.44
N PRO A 140 13.35 4.77 -17.13
CA PRO A 140 13.85 3.43 -16.79
C PRO A 140 15.38 3.36 -16.69
N GLU A 141 16.10 4.06 -17.55
CA GLU A 141 17.57 4.15 -17.54
C GLU A 141 18.10 4.84 -16.27
N ASP A 142 17.35 5.80 -15.71
CA ASP A 142 17.73 6.48 -14.47
C ASP A 142 17.51 5.55 -13.27
N LEU A 143 16.40 4.83 -13.23
CA LEU A 143 16.08 3.86 -12.18
C LEU A 143 17.05 2.68 -12.14
N SER A 144 17.66 2.35 -13.26
CA SER A 144 18.66 1.27 -13.36
C SER A 144 19.90 1.48 -12.46
N VAL A 145 20.17 2.73 -12.06
CA VAL A 145 21.27 3.07 -11.14
C VAL A 145 21.03 2.51 -9.73
N LEU A 146 19.78 2.27 -9.33
CA LEU A 146 19.43 1.71 -8.02
C LEU A 146 20.11 0.36 -7.74
N GLY A 147 20.47 -0.41 -8.77
CA GLY A 147 21.24 -1.65 -8.62
C GLY A 147 22.62 -1.48 -7.98
N GLN A 148 23.11 -0.26 -7.79
CA GLN A 148 24.37 0.04 -7.11
C GLN A 148 24.21 0.11 -5.57
N ALA A 149 22.99 0.34 -5.05
CA ALA A 149 22.70 0.42 -3.61
C ALA A 149 22.55 -0.99 -2.99
N ARG A 150 23.65 -1.73 -2.92
CA ARG A 150 23.67 -3.19 -2.59
C ARG A 150 23.28 -3.54 -1.16
N SER A 151 23.23 -2.56 -0.28
CA SER A 151 22.77 -2.73 1.13
C SER A 151 21.25 -2.86 1.26
N LEU A 152 20.49 -2.52 0.20
CA LEU A 152 19.02 -2.52 0.23
C LEU A 152 18.44 -3.90 0.53
N LYS A 153 17.53 -3.91 1.50
CA LYS A 153 16.66 -5.01 1.88
C LYS A 153 15.21 -4.74 1.50
N VAL A 154 14.79 -3.47 1.51
CA VAL A 154 13.45 -3.03 1.17
C VAL A 154 13.55 -2.00 0.05
N LEU A 155 12.88 -2.27 -1.07
CA LEU A 155 12.80 -1.35 -2.20
C LEU A 155 11.36 -1.19 -2.67
N GLY A 156 10.82 0.03 -2.52
CA GLY A 156 9.53 0.43 -3.06
C GLY A 156 9.72 1.37 -4.25
N ILE A 157 9.42 0.90 -5.45
CA ILE A 157 9.43 1.68 -6.69
C ILE A 157 8.10 1.52 -7.47
N GLY A 158 7.05 1.23 -6.75
CA GLY A 158 5.69 1.21 -7.29
C GLY A 158 5.28 2.58 -7.82
N SER A 159 4.42 2.58 -8.84
CA SER A 159 3.95 3.79 -9.55
C SER A 159 5.08 4.60 -10.19
N THR A 160 6.18 3.95 -10.57
CA THR A 160 7.27 4.53 -11.34
C THR A 160 7.25 4.03 -12.79
N ARG A 161 8.18 4.50 -13.61
CA ARG A 161 8.36 4.00 -14.99
C ARG A 161 9.20 2.71 -15.06
N THR A 162 9.24 1.95 -13.98
CA THR A 162 9.92 0.66 -13.92
C THR A 162 9.37 -0.30 -14.98
N ASN A 163 10.26 -0.95 -15.70
CA ASN A 163 9.97 -1.98 -16.68
C ASN A 163 10.88 -3.21 -16.47
N ASP A 164 10.77 -4.23 -17.33
CA ASP A 164 11.53 -5.48 -17.23
C ASP A 164 13.05 -5.27 -17.24
N VAL A 165 13.55 -4.26 -17.98
CA VAL A 165 14.99 -3.93 -18.04
C VAL A 165 15.48 -3.40 -16.68
N VAL A 166 14.70 -2.53 -16.04
CA VAL A 166 15.03 -2.02 -14.70
C VAL A 166 15.13 -3.18 -13.72
N VAL A 167 14.14 -4.08 -13.70
CA VAL A 167 14.17 -5.26 -12.81
C VAL A 167 15.40 -6.12 -13.06
N GLY A 168 15.81 -6.28 -14.34
CA GLY A 168 17.05 -6.96 -14.71
C GLY A 168 18.29 -6.34 -14.07
N ASN A 169 18.39 -5.00 -14.06
CA ASN A 169 19.51 -4.26 -13.46
C ASN A 169 19.51 -4.29 -11.93
N LEU A 170 18.32 -4.48 -11.30
CA LEU A 170 18.20 -4.62 -9.84
C LEU A 170 18.65 -5.98 -9.32
N THR A 171 18.93 -6.98 -10.17
CA THR A 171 19.33 -8.34 -9.73
C THR A 171 20.66 -8.39 -8.97
N THR A 172 21.40 -7.29 -8.94
CA THR A 172 22.61 -7.10 -8.10
C THR A 172 22.28 -6.90 -6.62
N LEU A 173 21.02 -6.59 -6.28
CA LEU A 173 20.51 -6.39 -4.91
C LEU A 173 20.22 -7.74 -4.25
N SER A 174 21.26 -8.54 -3.99
CA SER A 174 21.11 -9.91 -3.48
C SER A 174 20.52 -10.02 -2.09
N ASN A 175 20.53 -8.92 -1.32
CA ASN A 175 19.99 -8.87 0.05
C ASN A 175 18.50 -8.47 0.11
N LEU A 176 17.84 -8.29 -1.05
CA LEU A 176 16.48 -7.77 -1.09
C LEU A 176 15.50 -8.78 -0.49
N GLU A 177 14.78 -8.33 0.54
CA GLU A 177 13.76 -9.08 1.29
C GLU A 177 12.33 -8.63 0.93
N SER A 178 12.16 -7.34 0.53
CA SER A 178 10.86 -6.76 0.16
C SER A 178 10.99 -5.91 -1.10
N LEU A 179 10.11 -6.15 -2.09
CA LEU A 179 10.07 -5.43 -3.36
C LEU A 179 8.64 -5.05 -3.73
N ASP A 180 8.41 -3.73 -3.85
CA ASP A 180 7.15 -3.21 -4.38
C ASP A 180 7.37 -2.67 -5.81
N LEU A 181 6.72 -3.34 -6.77
CA LEU A 181 6.69 -3.01 -8.20
C LEU A 181 5.26 -2.69 -8.67
N SER A 182 4.35 -2.41 -7.74
CA SER A 182 2.94 -2.18 -8.09
C SER A 182 2.77 -0.99 -9.03
N ASN A 183 1.78 -1.10 -9.93
CA ASN A 183 1.46 -0.05 -10.89
C ASN A 183 2.68 0.39 -11.72
N THR A 184 3.40 -0.58 -12.29
CA THR A 184 4.54 -0.38 -13.17
C THR A 184 4.35 -1.12 -14.50
N ALA A 185 5.25 -0.91 -15.44
CA ALA A 185 5.18 -1.52 -16.78
C ALA A 185 5.93 -2.87 -16.88
N ILE A 186 6.14 -3.56 -15.74
CA ILE A 186 6.74 -4.91 -15.77
C ILE A 186 5.76 -5.92 -16.38
N SER A 187 6.29 -6.87 -17.12
CA SER A 187 5.52 -7.90 -17.81
C SER A 187 5.96 -9.31 -17.41
N ALA A 188 5.44 -10.31 -18.11
CA ALA A 188 5.88 -11.69 -17.95
C ALA A 188 7.40 -11.89 -18.13
N ALA A 189 8.06 -11.02 -18.92
CA ALA A 189 9.49 -11.08 -19.14
C ALA A 189 10.34 -10.79 -17.87
N ALA A 190 9.78 -10.08 -16.88
CA ALA A 190 10.45 -9.86 -15.59
C ALA A 190 10.64 -11.14 -14.77
N GLY A 191 9.89 -12.22 -15.05
CA GLY A 191 9.89 -13.45 -14.24
C GLY A 191 11.28 -14.03 -13.99
N ALA A 192 12.10 -14.12 -15.04
CA ALA A 192 13.47 -14.64 -14.94
C ALA A 192 14.38 -13.75 -14.07
N SER A 193 14.19 -12.43 -14.09
CA SER A 193 14.93 -11.50 -13.25
C SER A 193 14.44 -11.55 -11.79
N LEU A 194 13.12 -11.61 -11.59
CA LEU A 194 12.51 -11.72 -10.25
C LEU A 194 12.96 -12.99 -9.53
N SER A 195 13.10 -14.13 -10.23
CA SER A 195 13.55 -15.39 -9.62
C SER A 195 14.96 -15.35 -9.03
N ARG A 196 15.76 -14.32 -9.34
CA ARG A 196 17.12 -14.14 -8.81
C ARG A 196 17.16 -13.50 -7.41
N PHE A 197 16.06 -12.92 -6.94
CA PHE A 197 15.98 -12.36 -5.59
C PHE A 197 15.71 -13.44 -4.53
N THR A 198 16.67 -14.31 -4.29
CA THR A 198 16.51 -15.55 -3.50
C THR A 198 16.16 -15.33 -2.03
N ASN A 199 16.31 -14.11 -1.51
CA ASN A 199 15.94 -13.74 -0.14
C ASN A 199 14.58 -13.03 -0.04
N LEU A 200 13.86 -12.89 -1.19
CA LEU A 200 12.63 -12.11 -1.25
C LEU A 200 11.49 -12.81 -0.51
N GLN A 201 10.91 -12.10 0.46
CA GLN A 201 9.80 -12.57 1.30
C GLN A 201 8.51 -11.81 1.05
N VAL A 202 8.61 -10.53 0.65
CA VAL A 202 7.45 -9.67 0.37
C VAL A 202 7.54 -9.19 -1.06
N LEU A 203 6.52 -9.50 -1.87
CA LEU A 203 6.48 -9.11 -3.29
C LEU A 203 5.12 -8.51 -3.64
N ASN A 204 5.13 -7.26 -4.07
CA ASN A 204 3.95 -6.58 -4.57
C ASN A 204 4.07 -6.35 -6.08
N LEU A 205 3.21 -7.01 -6.85
CA LEU A 205 3.09 -6.92 -8.31
C LEU A 205 1.72 -6.41 -8.74
N ALA A 206 0.97 -5.80 -7.82
CA ALA A 206 -0.39 -5.34 -8.10
C ALA A 206 -0.42 -4.32 -9.26
N SER A 207 -1.48 -4.41 -10.07
CA SER A 207 -1.69 -3.51 -11.22
C SER A 207 -0.53 -3.52 -12.23
N THR A 208 0.02 -4.69 -12.47
CA THR A 208 1.05 -4.94 -13.51
C THR A 208 0.55 -5.97 -14.53
N PRO A 209 1.04 -5.92 -15.78
CA PRO A 209 0.65 -6.87 -16.82
C PRO A 209 1.34 -8.25 -16.74
N ILE A 210 1.78 -8.69 -15.55
CA ILE A 210 2.32 -10.05 -15.33
C ILE A 210 1.24 -11.11 -15.48
N ASP A 211 1.64 -12.35 -15.74
CA ASP A 211 0.77 -13.48 -15.95
C ASP A 211 1.24 -14.77 -15.23
N ASP A 212 0.63 -15.90 -15.54
CA ASP A 212 0.93 -17.20 -14.93
C ASP A 212 2.39 -17.63 -15.10
N SER A 213 3.07 -17.21 -16.17
CA SER A 213 4.48 -17.56 -16.41
C SER A 213 5.41 -16.87 -15.40
N THR A 214 5.08 -15.64 -14.98
CA THR A 214 5.82 -14.95 -13.93
C THR A 214 5.73 -15.71 -12.61
N ILE A 215 4.54 -16.18 -12.24
CA ILE A 215 4.34 -16.96 -11.01
C ILE A 215 5.11 -18.28 -11.04
N ALA A 216 5.12 -18.95 -12.20
CA ALA A 216 5.92 -20.15 -12.38
C ALA A 216 7.41 -19.90 -12.18
N ALA A 217 7.94 -18.78 -12.71
CA ALA A 217 9.34 -18.41 -12.58
C ALA A 217 9.78 -18.14 -11.14
N ILE A 218 8.92 -17.54 -10.31
CA ILE A 218 9.24 -17.19 -8.91
C ILE A 218 8.85 -18.27 -7.89
N SER A 219 8.38 -19.43 -8.33
CA SER A 219 7.81 -20.48 -7.47
C SER A 219 8.77 -21.06 -6.41
N ALA A 220 10.08 -20.88 -6.60
CA ALA A 220 11.11 -21.32 -5.65
C ALA A 220 11.45 -20.26 -4.57
N LEU A 221 10.94 -19.05 -4.67
CA LEU A 221 11.26 -17.98 -3.73
C LEU A 221 10.55 -18.19 -2.38
N PRO A 222 11.17 -17.77 -1.26
CA PRO A 222 10.61 -17.92 0.09
C PRO A 222 9.54 -16.86 0.41
N ILE A 223 8.62 -16.60 -0.54
CA ILE A 223 7.62 -15.56 -0.41
C ILE A 223 6.66 -15.88 0.73
N LYS A 224 6.44 -14.88 1.60
CA LYS A 224 5.46 -14.87 2.70
C LYS A 224 4.23 -14.02 2.39
N ASP A 225 4.47 -12.85 1.78
CA ASP A 225 3.42 -11.92 1.37
C ASP A 225 3.47 -11.70 -0.14
N LEU A 226 2.38 -12.03 -0.82
CA LEU A 226 2.26 -11.91 -2.27
C LEU A 226 1.01 -11.12 -2.64
N ASN A 227 1.21 -9.97 -3.28
CA ASN A 227 0.12 -9.18 -3.82
C ASN A 227 0.15 -9.19 -5.35
N LEU A 228 -0.89 -9.76 -5.94
CA LEU A 228 -1.11 -9.91 -7.38
C LEU A 228 -2.41 -9.23 -7.84
N SER A 229 -2.94 -8.29 -7.04
CA SER A 229 -4.19 -7.59 -7.35
C SER A 229 -4.15 -6.98 -8.75
N GLN A 230 -5.25 -7.09 -9.51
CA GLN A 230 -5.35 -6.48 -10.85
C GLN A 230 -4.24 -6.92 -11.82
N THR A 231 -3.85 -8.18 -11.78
CA THR A 231 -2.92 -8.79 -12.74
C THR A 231 -3.63 -9.75 -13.70
N ARG A 232 -2.88 -10.31 -14.66
CA ARG A 232 -3.42 -11.24 -15.67
C ARG A 232 -3.28 -12.72 -15.26
N ILE A 233 -3.15 -12.98 -13.95
CA ILE A 233 -3.09 -14.36 -13.44
C ILE A 233 -4.43 -15.08 -13.61
N SER A 234 -4.35 -16.38 -13.75
CA SER A 234 -5.50 -17.29 -13.83
C SER A 234 -5.46 -18.36 -12.71
N ASN A 235 -6.38 -19.32 -12.76
CA ASN A 235 -6.36 -20.50 -11.88
C ASN A 235 -5.06 -21.31 -11.97
N ALA A 236 -4.32 -21.25 -13.09
CA ALA A 236 -3.03 -21.92 -13.23
C ALA A 236 -1.98 -21.33 -12.26
N SER A 237 -1.97 -20.00 -12.07
CA SER A 237 -1.14 -19.38 -11.03
C SER A 237 -1.47 -19.90 -9.64
N LEU A 238 -2.75 -20.04 -9.29
CA LEU A 238 -3.16 -20.50 -7.97
C LEU A 238 -2.65 -21.93 -7.69
N ALA A 239 -2.67 -22.82 -8.71
CA ALA A 239 -2.11 -24.17 -8.58
C ALA A 239 -0.59 -24.15 -8.27
N THR A 240 0.14 -23.17 -8.82
CA THR A 240 1.56 -22.96 -8.53
C THR A 240 1.77 -22.30 -7.16
N ILE A 241 1.00 -21.25 -6.82
CA ILE A 241 1.09 -20.53 -5.54
C ILE A 241 0.84 -21.46 -4.35
N ARG A 242 -0.01 -22.46 -4.49
CA ARG A 242 -0.22 -23.48 -3.45
C ARG A 242 1.06 -24.20 -3.02
N GLN A 243 2.10 -24.19 -3.86
CA GLN A 243 3.39 -24.82 -3.55
C GLN A 243 4.34 -23.90 -2.75
N PHE A 244 4.01 -22.62 -2.60
CA PHE A 244 4.80 -21.66 -1.81
C PHE A 244 4.66 -21.98 -0.33
N ARG A 245 5.65 -22.70 0.24
CA ARG A 245 5.58 -23.27 1.59
C ARG A 245 5.56 -22.24 2.71
N SER A 246 6.08 -21.06 2.45
CA SER A 246 6.20 -19.96 3.42
C SER A 246 5.06 -18.95 3.32
N LEU A 247 4.11 -19.11 2.38
CA LEU A 247 3.10 -18.12 2.10
C LEU A 247 2.10 -17.99 3.25
N GLU A 248 2.01 -16.78 3.79
CA GLU A 248 1.09 -16.41 4.87
C GLU A 248 0.00 -15.44 4.41
N SER A 249 0.29 -14.61 3.40
CA SER A 249 -0.63 -13.61 2.88
C SER A 249 -0.71 -13.70 1.35
N LEU A 250 -1.93 -13.80 0.81
CA LEU A 250 -2.22 -13.80 -0.62
C LEU A 250 -3.31 -12.80 -0.94
N GLN A 251 -3.00 -11.87 -1.84
CA GLN A 251 -3.96 -10.90 -2.36
C GLN A 251 -4.09 -11.05 -3.87
N VAL A 252 -5.30 -11.40 -4.34
CA VAL A 252 -5.62 -11.64 -5.76
C VAL A 252 -6.93 -10.99 -6.20
N PRO A 253 -7.35 -9.84 -5.61
CA PRO A 253 -8.58 -9.18 -6.04
C PRO A 253 -8.47 -8.67 -7.49
N PHE A 254 -9.60 -8.58 -8.18
CA PHE A 254 -9.70 -8.15 -9.58
C PHE A 254 -8.86 -9.00 -10.55
N CYS A 255 -8.57 -10.26 -10.22
CA CYS A 255 -7.90 -11.20 -11.11
C CYS A 255 -8.90 -12.12 -11.82
N GLY A 256 -8.48 -12.71 -12.95
CA GLY A 256 -9.27 -13.66 -13.73
C GLY A 256 -9.36 -15.06 -13.09
N ILE A 257 -9.53 -15.13 -11.77
CA ILE A 257 -9.58 -16.38 -11.01
C ILE A 257 -11.02 -16.75 -10.60
N THR A 258 -11.22 -18.03 -10.34
CA THR A 258 -12.47 -18.59 -9.81
C THR A 258 -12.22 -19.43 -8.58
N GLY A 259 -13.29 -19.85 -7.91
CA GLY A 259 -13.21 -20.76 -6.77
C GLY A 259 -12.50 -22.08 -7.07
N ALA A 260 -12.57 -22.58 -8.31
CA ALA A 260 -11.88 -23.79 -8.74
C ALA A 260 -10.36 -23.71 -8.56
N GLY A 261 -9.77 -22.53 -8.74
CA GLY A 261 -8.33 -22.31 -8.56
C GLY A 261 -7.84 -22.60 -7.13
N PHE A 262 -8.73 -22.58 -6.14
CA PHE A 262 -8.40 -22.86 -4.75
C PHE A 262 -8.48 -24.34 -4.36
N GLN A 263 -8.61 -25.24 -5.31
CA GLN A 263 -8.61 -26.67 -5.03
C GLN A 263 -7.34 -27.09 -4.26
N GLY A 264 -7.53 -27.70 -3.08
CA GLY A 264 -6.45 -28.18 -2.22
C GLY A 264 -5.84 -27.12 -1.28
N TYR A 265 -6.41 -25.92 -1.17
CA TYR A 265 -5.95 -24.89 -0.22
C TYR A 265 -6.38 -25.14 1.22
N GLY A 266 -7.33 -26.03 1.50
CA GLY A 266 -7.86 -26.28 2.84
C GLY A 266 -6.81 -26.58 3.92
N GLY A 267 -5.60 -27.07 3.53
CA GLY A 267 -4.49 -27.32 4.45
C GLY A 267 -3.36 -26.29 4.40
N SER A 268 -3.55 -25.16 3.69
CA SER A 268 -2.51 -24.13 3.55
C SER A 268 -2.26 -23.38 4.87
N GLY A 269 -1.07 -22.78 5.00
CA GLY A 269 -0.66 -21.95 6.13
C GLY A 269 -1.13 -20.49 6.04
N LEU A 270 -1.98 -20.14 5.05
CA LEU A 270 -2.43 -18.77 4.86
C LEU A 270 -3.16 -18.22 6.09
N LYS A 271 -2.75 -17.03 6.51
CA LYS A 271 -3.38 -16.21 7.55
C LYS A 271 -4.26 -15.12 6.95
N VAL A 272 -3.86 -14.60 5.79
CA VAL A 272 -4.58 -13.53 5.08
C VAL A 272 -4.91 -14.00 3.66
N LEU A 273 -6.17 -13.91 3.28
CA LEU A 273 -6.65 -14.19 1.93
C LEU A 273 -7.60 -13.10 1.45
N ASN A 274 -7.25 -12.42 0.36
CA ASN A 274 -8.11 -11.46 -0.29
C ASN A 274 -8.43 -11.93 -1.72
N VAL A 275 -9.70 -12.24 -1.95
CA VAL A 275 -10.29 -12.67 -3.24
C VAL A 275 -11.44 -11.75 -3.65
N GLY A 276 -11.50 -10.54 -3.11
CA GLY A 276 -12.55 -9.59 -3.45
C GLY A 276 -12.61 -9.29 -4.95
N GLU A 277 -13.79 -8.99 -5.48
CA GLU A 277 -14.00 -8.68 -6.90
C GLU A 277 -13.53 -9.79 -7.85
N THR A 278 -13.67 -11.06 -7.44
CA THR A 278 -13.37 -12.24 -8.25
C THR A 278 -14.57 -13.19 -8.31
N ALA A 279 -14.54 -14.16 -9.21
CA ALA A 279 -15.55 -15.22 -9.29
C ALA A 279 -15.28 -16.37 -8.27
N PHE A 280 -14.92 -16.03 -7.02
CA PHE A 280 -14.58 -17.02 -5.99
C PHE A 280 -15.76 -17.94 -5.66
N GLY A 281 -16.91 -17.37 -5.39
CA GLY A 281 -18.20 -18.06 -5.22
C GLY A 281 -18.21 -19.18 -4.19
N LEU A 282 -19.25 -20.02 -4.23
CA LEU A 282 -19.41 -21.17 -3.35
C LEU A 282 -18.26 -22.19 -3.49
N GLU A 283 -17.80 -22.43 -4.69
CA GLU A 283 -16.73 -23.40 -4.96
C GLU A 283 -15.44 -23.01 -4.23
N GLY A 284 -15.10 -21.71 -4.20
CA GLY A 284 -13.97 -21.21 -3.46
C GLY A 284 -14.06 -21.51 -1.97
N PHE A 285 -15.23 -21.26 -1.35
CA PHE A 285 -15.44 -21.58 0.06
C PHE A 285 -15.31 -23.07 0.36
N ILE A 286 -15.77 -23.94 -0.53
CA ILE A 286 -15.61 -25.39 -0.40
C ILE A 286 -14.12 -25.75 -0.43
N ASN A 287 -13.36 -25.15 -1.33
CA ASN A 287 -11.97 -25.46 -1.58
C ASN A 287 -11.02 -24.94 -0.48
N ILE A 288 -11.38 -23.85 0.20
CA ILE A 288 -10.61 -23.32 1.34
C ILE A 288 -11.07 -23.88 2.70
N LYS A 289 -12.12 -24.69 2.73
CA LYS A 289 -12.61 -25.32 3.96
C LYS A 289 -11.48 -26.05 4.69
N GLY A 290 -11.31 -25.73 5.98
CA GLY A 290 -10.26 -26.36 6.81
C GLY A 290 -8.96 -25.55 6.91
N MET A 291 -8.88 -24.35 6.34
CA MET A 291 -7.79 -23.39 6.57
C MET A 291 -7.84 -22.88 8.02
N LYS A 292 -7.28 -23.66 8.95
CA LYS A 292 -7.30 -23.32 10.39
C LYS A 292 -6.46 -22.10 10.75
N SER A 293 -5.46 -21.75 9.91
CA SER A 293 -4.58 -20.60 10.08
C SER A 293 -5.20 -19.26 9.69
N LEU A 294 -6.35 -19.28 8.95
CA LEU A 294 -6.94 -18.09 8.37
C LEU A 294 -7.47 -17.14 9.46
N GLU A 295 -6.93 -15.93 9.48
CA GLU A 295 -7.27 -14.86 10.41
C GLU A 295 -8.01 -13.69 9.74
N ASN A 296 -7.68 -13.39 8.48
CA ASN A 296 -8.27 -12.31 7.72
C ASN A 296 -8.75 -12.82 6.35
N LEU A 297 -10.03 -12.67 6.06
CA LEU A 297 -10.65 -13.08 4.80
C LEU A 297 -11.44 -11.91 4.19
N ASN A 298 -11.05 -11.53 2.97
CA ASN A 298 -11.82 -10.59 2.18
C ASN A 298 -12.44 -11.28 0.97
N VAL A 299 -13.77 -11.33 0.96
CA VAL A 299 -14.61 -11.87 -0.10
C VAL A 299 -15.62 -10.82 -0.60
N TYR A 300 -15.24 -9.53 -0.56
CA TYR A 300 -16.07 -8.44 -1.07
C TYR A 300 -16.44 -8.68 -2.54
N ARG A 301 -17.73 -8.60 -2.90
CA ARG A 301 -18.25 -8.82 -4.27
C ARG A 301 -17.67 -10.07 -4.95
N SER A 302 -17.58 -11.18 -4.24
CA SER A 302 -16.98 -12.42 -4.75
C SER A 302 -18.00 -13.54 -4.97
N GLY A 303 -19.30 -13.23 -4.98
CA GLY A 303 -20.35 -14.19 -5.26
C GLY A 303 -20.68 -15.12 -4.08
N LEU A 304 -20.55 -14.64 -2.85
CA LEU A 304 -21.05 -15.33 -1.67
C LEU A 304 -22.59 -15.28 -1.69
N VAL A 305 -23.23 -16.35 -2.16
CA VAL A 305 -24.69 -16.46 -2.21
C VAL A 305 -25.22 -17.31 -1.07
N GLU A 306 -26.40 -16.99 -0.55
CA GLU A 306 -27.05 -17.67 0.60
C GLU A 306 -27.38 -19.14 0.39
N HIS A 307 -27.26 -19.67 -0.83
CA HIS A 307 -27.49 -21.09 -1.12
C HIS A 307 -26.46 -22.01 -0.44
N VAL A 308 -25.45 -21.44 0.22
CA VAL A 308 -24.54 -22.19 1.09
C VAL A 308 -25.29 -22.53 2.40
N LYS A 309 -26.07 -23.61 2.39
CA LYS A 309 -26.71 -24.14 3.60
C LYS A 309 -25.71 -24.59 4.69
N ALA A 310 -24.43 -24.58 4.41
CA ALA A 310 -23.38 -24.95 5.34
C ALA A 310 -22.76 -23.68 5.94
N ASN A 311 -22.61 -23.65 7.26
CA ASN A 311 -21.87 -22.59 7.95
C ASN A 311 -20.37 -22.69 7.62
N VAL A 312 -19.98 -22.10 6.49
CA VAL A 312 -18.59 -22.14 6.01
C VAL A 312 -17.65 -21.40 6.94
N PHE A 313 -18.07 -20.28 7.54
CA PHE A 313 -17.20 -19.48 8.40
C PHE A 313 -16.85 -20.17 9.73
N ARG A 314 -17.69 -21.08 10.25
CA ARG A 314 -17.33 -21.92 11.41
C ARG A 314 -16.15 -22.87 11.15
N THR A 315 -15.77 -23.07 9.88
CA THR A 315 -14.61 -23.91 9.54
C THR A 315 -13.29 -23.16 9.69
N PHE A 316 -13.34 -21.86 9.98
CA PHE A 316 -12.20 -20.99 10.20
C PHE A 316 -12.13 -20.55 11.68
N PRO A 317 -11.64 -21.40 12.59
CA PRO A 317 -11.72 -21.17 14.03
C PRO A 317 -10.94 -19.94 14.52
N ASN A 318 -9.98 -19.47 13.76
CA ASN A 318 -9.11 -18.33 14.09
C ASN A 318 -9.45 -17.06 13.29
N LEU A 319 -10.56 -17.06 12.52
CA LEU A 319 -10.95 -15.91 11.71
C LEU A 319 -11.36 -14.75 12.60
N LYS A 320 -10.60 -13.64 12.51
CA LYS A 320 -10.78 -12.41 13.26
C LYS A 320 -11.45 -11.33 12.44
N ILE A 321 -11.05 -11.19 11.17
CA ILE A 321 -11.52 -10.12 10.28
C ILE A 321 -12.18 -10.75 9.06
N LEU A 322 -13.42 -10.36 8.79
CA LEU A 322 -14.16 -10.79 7.60
C LEU A 322 -14.75 -9.57 6.88
N ASN A 323 -14.41 -9.41 5.61
CA ASN A 323 -15.13 -8.52 4.72
C ASN A 323 -15.98 -9.35 3.73
N ALA A 324 -17.29 -9.31 3.90
CA ALA A 324 -18.28 -9.96 3.06
C ALA A 324 -19.28 -8.93 2.46
N GLY A 325 -18.82 -7.70 2.24
CA GLY A 325 -19.64 -6.64 1.63
C GLY A 325 -20.06 -6.95 0.21
N ASN A 326 -21.19 -6.39 -0.20
CA ASN A 326 -21.75 -6.48 -1.56
C ASN A 326 -21.88 -7.91 -2.12
N ASN A 327 -22.38 -8.84 -1.31
CA ASN A 327 -22.60 -10.25 -1.66
C ASN A 327 -24.07 -10.65 -1.69
N ALA A 328 -24.99 -9.69 -1.67
CA ALA A 328 -26.44 -9.92 -1.61
C ALA A 328 -26.90 -10.80 -0.44
N LEU A 329 -26.18 -10.72 0.70
CA LEU A 329 -26.57 -11.41 1.93
C LEU A 329 -27.88 -10.85 2.48
N THR A 330 -28.68 -11.74 3.12
CA THR A 330 -29.92 -11.38 3.80
C THR A 330 -29.90 -11.76 5.30
N ASN A 331 -30.99 -11.52 6.01
CA ASN A 331 -31.12 -11.91 7.41
C ASN A 331 -30.94 -13.42 7.63
N ALA A 332 -31.37 -14.25 6.67
CA ALA A 332 -31.21 -15.70 6.74
C ALA A 332 -29.72 -16.10 6.72
N GLY A 333 -28.90 -15.43 5.89
CA GLY A 333 -27.46 -15.62 5.86
C GLY A 333 -26.78 -15.25 7.18
N MET A 334 -27.26 -14.22 7.87
CA MET A 334 -26.70 -13.80 9.15
C MET A 334 -26.73 -14.91 10.20
N ASP A 335 -27.87 -15.59 10.35
CA ASP A 335 -28.00 -16.71 11.29
C ASP A 335 -27.11 -17.90 10.92
N VAL A 336 -27.06 -18.25 9.64
CA VAL A 336 -26.27 -19.38 9.14
C VAL A 336 -24.78 -19.14 9.32
N PHE A 337 -24.28 -17.95 8.98
CA PHE A 337 -22.85 -17.69 8.85
C PHE A 337 -22.20 -17.22 10.15
N PHE A 338 -22.88 -16.38 10.94
CA PHE A 338 -22.22 -15.65 12.02
C PHE A 338 -22.65 -16.05 13.42
N LYS A 339 -23.84 -16.62 13.60
CA LYS A 339 -24.37 -16.96 14.94
C LYS A 339 -23.41 -17.84 15.73
N GLY A 340 -22.90 -17.26 16.84
CA GLY A 340 -22.00 -17.96 17.76
C GLY A 340 -20.58 -18.20 17.21
N HIS A 341 -20.11 -17.40 16.26
CA HIS A 341 -18.70 -17.38 15.86
C HIS A 341 -17.83 -16.97 17.07
N LYS A 342 -16.71 -17.69 17.29
CA LYS A 342 -15.99 -17.59 18.58
C LYS A 342 -14.76 -16.67 18.54
N SER A 343 -14.29 -16.28 17.36
CA SER A 343 -13.04 -15.52 17.17
C SER A 343 -13.22 -14.24 16.36
N LEU A 344 -14.41 -13.98 15.78
CA LEU A 344 -14.63 -12.85 14.90
C LEU A 344 -14.62 -11.54 15.70
N GLU A 345 -13.72 -10.63 15.35
CA GLU A 345 -13.51 -9.33 15.97
C GLU A 345 -14.00 -8.19 15.08
N GLU A 346 -13.84 -8.31 13.76
CA GLU A 346 -14.26 -7.31 12.78
C GLU A 346 -15.11 -7.96 11.69
N LEU A 347 -16.27 -7.36 11.41
CA LEU A 347 -17.19 -7.82 10.39
C LEU A 347 -17.69 -6.66 9.53
N HIS A 348 -17.38 -6.71 8.24
CA HIS A 348 -17.82 -5.72 7.25
C HIS A 348 -18.84 -6.35 6.31
N LEU A 349 -20.07 -5.82 6.33
CA LEU A 349 -21.22 -6.31 5.57
C LEU A 349 -21.83 -5.25 4.66
N VAL A 350 -21.05 -4.21 4.36
CA VAL A 350 -21.43 -3.06 3.55
C VAL A 350 -22.17 -3.47 2.28
N GLY A 351 -23.24 -2.74 1.93
CA GLY A 351 -23.94 -2.91 0.66
C GLY A 351 -24.80 -4.17 0.53
N ASN A 352 -24.97 -4.98 1.59
CA ASN A 352 -25.89 -6.12 1.61
C ASN A 352 -27.30 -5.64 1.97
N LYS A 353 -28.05 -5.15 1.00
CA LYS A 353 -29.38 -4.52 1.16
C LYS A 353 -30.42 -5.43 1.83
N GLY A 354 -30.25 -6.76 1.77
CA GLY A 354 -31.13 -7.75 2.38
C GLY A 354 -30.93 -7.94 3.90
N ILE A 355 -29.88 -7.32 4.49
CA ILE A 355 -29.65 -7.35 5.94
C ILE A 355 -30.39 -6.15 6.56
N SER A 356 -31.21 -6.43 7.58
CA SER A 356 -31.95 -5.44 8.37
C SER A 356 -31.69 -5.64 9.88
N ASP A 357 -32.37 -4.87 10.72
CA ASP A 357 -32.29 -5.00 12.18
C ASP A 357 -32.56 -6.44 12.68
N GLN A 358 -33.40 -7.19 11.96
CA GLN A 358 -33.64 -8.60 12.26
C GLN A 358 -32.35 -9.44 12.14
N GLY A 359 -31.53 -9.18 11.14
CA GLY A 359 -30.27 -9.90 10.94
C GLY A 359 -29.22 -9.61 12.02
N LEU A 360 -29.26 -8.40 12.63
CA LEU A 360 -28.34 -8.03 13.70
C LEU A 360 -28.51 -8.92 14.94
N ALA A 361 -29.68 -9.50 15.17
CA ALA A 361 -29.94 -10.40 16.31
C ALA A 361 -28.99 -11.63 16.31
N ALA A 362 -28.57 -12.11 15.15
CA ALA A 362 -27.61 -13.22 15.02
C ALA A 362 -26.24 -12.91 15.64
N LEU A 363 -25.87 -11.63 15.69
CA LEU A 363 -24.56 -11.18 16.18
C LEU A 363 -24.49 -11.03 17.70
N ILE A 364 -25.64 -11.04 18.41
CA ILE A 364 -25.69 -10.90 19.89
C ILE A 364 -24.82 -11.95 20.59
N ALA A 365 -24.69 -13.14 19.99
CA ALA A 365 -23.89 -14.24 20.53
C ALA A 365 -22.37 -14.14 20.16
N VAL A 366 -21.96 -13.21 19.30
CA VAL A 366 -20.57 -13.03 18.88
C VAL A 366 -19.89 -12.03 19.82
N LYS A 367 -19.55 -12.47 21.03
CA LYS A 367 -19.03 -11.61 22.11
C LYS A 367 -17.63 -11.05 21.85
N THR A 368 -16.92 -11.60 20.89
CA THR A 368 -15.60 -11.12 20.44
C THR A 368 -15.68 -9.91 19.53
N LEU A 369 -16.85 -9.59 18.96
CA LEU A 369 -17.00 -8.55 17.95
C LEU A 369 -16.69 -7.16 18.53
N ARG A 370 -15.79 -6.43 17.87
CA ARG A 370 -15.32 -5.09 18.23
C ARG A 370 -15.68 -4.04 17.17
N VAL A 371 -15.76 -4.46 15.90
CA VAL A 371 -16.16 -3.59 14.80
C VAL A 371 -17.20 -4.30 13.95
N LEU A 372 -18.31 -3.62 13.70
CA LEU A 372 -19.36 -4.04 12.78
C LEU A 372 -19.66 -2.90 11.81
N ASP A 373 -19.49 -3.13 10.53
CA ASP A 373 -19.85 -2.19 9.49
C ASP A 373 -21.01 -2.74 8.67
N VAL A 374 -22.17 -2.11 8.80
CA VAL A 374 -23.43 -2.42 8.11
C VAL A 374 -23.97 -1.19 7.38
N HIS A 375 -23.10 -0.24 7.00
CA HIS A 375 -23.57 0.88 6.19
C HIS A 375 -24.07 0.40 4.82
N ASP A 376 -24.94 1.16 4.21
CA ASP A 376 -25.57 0.79 2.95
C ASP A 376 -26.31 -0.58 2.97
N THR A 377 -26.86 -0.94 4.16
CA THR A 377 -27.75 -2.08 4.36
C THR A 377 -29.14 -1.60 4.77
N GLY A 378 -30.05 -2.51 5.12
CA GLY A 378 -31.36 -2.18 5.70
C GLY A 378 -31.34 -2.01 7.24
N CYS A 379 -30.16 -1.91 7.86
CA CYS A 379 -30.03 -1.70 9.31
C CYS A 379 -30.25 -0.23 9.69
N SER A 380 -31.08 -0.01 10.70
CA SER A 380 -31.41 1.32 11.22
C SER A 380 -30.58 1.70 12.45
N ALA A 381 -30.60 3.00 12.82
CA ALA A 381 -30.04 3.50 14.07
C ALA A 381 -30.64 2.79 15.30
N ASN A 382 -31.92 2.45 15.27
CA ASN A 382 -32.59 1.72 16.37
C ASN A 382 -32.05 0.30 16.51
N GLY A 383 -31.84 -0.42 15.37
CA GLY A 383 -31.25 -1.75 15.37
C GLY A 383 -29.81 -1.72 15.89
N ALA A 384 -29.01 -0.74 15.47
CA ALA A 384 -27.66 -0.53 15.96
C ALA A 384 -27.61 -0.26 17.47
N THR A 385 -28.48 0.63 17.98
CA THR A 385 -28.60 0.92 19.41
C THR A 385 -28.99 -0.32 20.24
N ALA A 386 -29.94 -1.11 19.73
CA ALA A 386 -30.34 -2.34 20.37
C ALA A 386 -29.22 -3.38 20.44
N LEU A 387 -28.44 -3.51 19.36
CA LEU A 387 -27.27 -4.40 19.33
C LEU A 387 -26.16 -3.88 20.25
N LYS A 388 -25.88 -2.56 20.25
CA LYS A 388 -24.89 -1.91 21.13
C LYS A 388 -25.17 -2.19 22.61
N ALA A 389 -26.43 -2.19 23.03
CA ALA A 389 -26.82 -2.57 24.40
C ALA A 389 -26.45 -4.02 24.78
N LYS A 390 -26.24 -4.91 23.79
CA LYS A 390 -25.84 -6.31 23.98
C LYS A 390 -24.35 -6.56 23.74
N LEU A 391 -23.72 -5.69 22.98
CA LEU A 391 -22.30 -5.69 22.65
C LEU A 391 -21.71 -4.29 22.92
N PRO A 392 -21.53 -3.90 24.20
CA PRO A 392 -21.16 -2.52 24.57
C PRO A 392 -19.79 -2.10 24.05
N ASP A 393 -18.87 -3.04 23.83
CA ASP A 393 -17.53 -2.76 23.31
C ASP A 393 -17.45 -2.75 21.78
N CYS A 394 -18.54 -3.10 21.07
CA CYS A 394 -18.56 -3.14 19.62
C CYS A 394 -18.87 -1.75 19.06
N ARG A 395 -17.99 -1.23 18.19
CA ARG A 395 -18.26 -0.07 17.36
C ARG A 395 -19.12 -0.48 16.18
N ILE A 396 -20.31 0.09 16.06
CA ILE A 396 -21.28 -0.25 15.01
C ILE A 396 -21.40 0.94 14.06
N ILE A 397 -21.16 0.69 12.77
CA ILE A 397 -21.21 1.69 11.70
C ILE A 397 -22.42 1.39 10.82
N THR A 398 -23.33 2.34 10.69
CA THR A 398 -24.52 2.28 9.83
C THR A 398 -24.53 3.49 8.89
N SER A 399 -25.49 3.56 7.98
CA SER A 399 -25.73 4.74 7.15
C SER A 399 -26.16 5.97 7.96
N ASP A 400 -26.75 5.74 9.15
CA ASP A 400 -27.26 6.80 10.03
C ASP A 400 -26.19 7.35 11.00
N GLY A 401 -25.06 6.63 11.17
CA GLY A 401 -23.98 7.07 12.06
C GLY A 401 -23.18 5.92 12.69
N ILE A 402 -22.41 6.28 13.72
CA ILE A 402 -21.56 5.38 14.49
C ILE A 402 -22.11 5.28 15.93
N PHE A 403 -22.22 4.07 16.44
CA PHE A 403 -22.77 3.72 17.75
C PHE A 403 -21.74 3.01 18.65
#